data_21072e2fa986badc7232b666a8f7090d
#
_entry.id   21072e2fa986badc7232b666a8f7090d
#
_cell.length_a   1.000
_cell.length_b   1.000
_cell.length_c   1.000
_cell.angle_alpha   90.00
_cell.angle_beta   90.00
_cell.angle_gamma   90.00
#
_symmetry.space_group_name_H-M   'P 1'
#
loop_
_entity.id
_entity.type
_entity.pdbx_description
1 polymer ?
#
loop_
_entity_poly.entity_id
_entity_poly.type
_entity_poly.pdbx_seq_one_letter_code
_entity_poly.pdbx_strand_id
1 'polypeptide(L)'
;MTPEILVVIGTIGISVLTVVAIIVAPVIALNVLRKADEDREWKNRKLFVFKTLMSNRSTRLNPAFVQALNMIDIEFTAASEKGIHDAWKKLLDYYNDWGGKTPEQRKVDENWDFERATSLLAELLVKMGKQLGYDFDKVYIKKACFRKG
;
A
#
# COMPACT_ATOMS: atom_id res chain seq x y z
N MET A 1 56.58 7.37 -31.99
CA MET A 1 56.13 7.50 -30.59
C MET A 1 57.08 6.66 -29.75
N THR A 2 57.83 7.28 -28.85
CA THR A 2 58.77 6.55 -28.01
C THR A 2 57.99 5.73 -26.94
N PRO A 3 58.52 4.56 -26.50
CA PRO A 3 57.84 3.71 -25.51
C PRO A 3 57.55 4.46 -24.20
N GLU A 4 58.35 5.45 -23.84
CA GLU A 4 58.15 6.30 -22.66
C GLU A 4 56.87 7.14 -22.72
N ILE A 5 56.54 7.68 -23.91
CA ILE A 5 55.31 8.48 -24.11
C ILE A 5 54.07 7.58 -23.97
N LEU A 6 54.09 6.34 -24.45
CA LEU A 6 53.03 5.38 -24.31
C LEU A 6 52.76 5.02 -22.83
N VAL A 7 53.83 4.84 -22.05
CA VAL A 7 53.72 4.56 -20.60
C VAL A 7 53.11 5.75 -19.86
N VAL A 8 53.54 6.97 -20.15
CA VAL A 8 53.00 8.20 -19.52
C VAL A 8 51.51 8.38 -19.86
N ILE A 9 51.11 8.19 -21.11
CA ILE A 9 49.70 8.29 -21.51
C ILE A 9 48.84 7.20 -20.81
N GLY A 10 49.38 5.97 -20.71
CA GLY A 10 48.73 4.88 -20.02
C GLY A 10 48.51 5.15 -18.52
N THR A 11 49.54 5.67 -17.83
CA THR A 11 49.45 6.00 -16.39
C THR A 11 48.48 7.15 -16.12
N ILE A 12 48.45 8.18 -16.94
CA ILE A 12 47.49 9.30 -16.83
C ILE A 12 46.06 8.78 -17.05
N GLY A 13 45.84 7.94 -18.07
CA GLY A 13 44.53 7.36 -18.35
C GLY A 13 43.97 6.52 -17.20
N ILE A 14 44.83 5.68 -16.61
CA ILE A 14 44.44 4.86 -15.45
C ILE A 14 44.11 5.74 -14.22
N SER A 15 44.93 6.80 -13.98
CA SER A 15 44.71 7.71 -12.85
C SER A 15 43.37 8.47 -12.96
N VAL A 16 43.00 8.95 -14.15
CA VAL A 16 41.73 9.64 -14.39
C VAL A 16 40.55 8.67 -14.19
N LEU A 17 40.67 7.45 -14.70
CA LEU A 17 39.62 6.43 -14.54
C LEU A 17 39.39 6.07 -13.06
N THR A 18 40.48 5.98 -12.30
CA THR A 18 40.41 5.69 -10.85
C THR A 18 39.71 6.81 -10.08
N VAL A 19 40.05 8.08 -10.37
CA VAL A 19 39.42 9.25 -9.72
C VAL A 19 37.91 9.30 -10.02
N VAL A 20 37.53 9.06 -11.29
CA VAL A 20 36.11 9.02 -11.69
C VAL A 20 35.38 7.89 -10.95
N ALA A 21 35.96 6.70 -10.83
CA ALA A 21 35.37 5.59 -10.12
C ALA A 21 35.15 5.88 -8.62
N ILE A 22 36.13 6.55 -7.97
CA ILE A 22 36.04 6.92 -6.54
C ILE A 22 34.90 7.91 -6.29
N ILE A 23 34.57 8.80 -7.22
CA ILE A 23 33.50 9.79 -7.06
C ILE A 23 32.15 9.20 -7.47
N VAL A 24 32.07 8.44 -8.53
CA VAL A 24 30.82 7.94 -9.10
C VAL A 24 30.25 6.79 -8.27
N ALA A 25 31.07 5.90 -7.75
CA ALA A 25 30.61 4.76 -6.97
C ALA A 25 29.80 5.15 -5.71
N PRO A 26 30.23 6.12 -4.87
CA PRO A 26 29.44 6.58 -3.73
C PRO A 26 28.10 7.21 -4.15
N VAL A 27 28.08 7.97 -5.24
CA VAL A 27 26.84 8.61 -5.72
C VAL A 27 25.82 7.57 -6.17
N ILE A 28 26.26 6.54 -6.88
CA ILE A 28 25.39 5.42 -7.28
C ILE A 28 24.88 4.68 -6.04
N ALA A 29 25.77 4.38 -5.09
CA ALA A 29 25.40 3.70 -3.85
C ALA A 29 24.37 4.47 -3.03
N LEU A 30 24.55 5.80 -2.88
CA LEU A 30 23.58 6.67 -2.19
C LEU A 30 22.23 6.72 -2.91
N ASN A 31 22.20 6.75 -4.23
CA ASN A 31 20.95 6.76 -4.98
C ASN A 31 20.19 5.42 -4.84
N VAL A 32 20.89 4.30 -4.84
CA VAL A 32 20.31 2.98 -4.62
C VAL A 32 19.74 2.87 -3.19
N LEU A 33 20.48 3.35 -2.19
CA LEU A 33 20.02 3.36 -0.80
C LEU A 33 18.78 4.24 -0.61
N ARG A 34 18.77 5.46 -1.14
CA ARG A 34 17.61 6.36 -1.08
C ARG A 34 16.37 5.72 -1.68
N LYS A 35 16.51 5.12 -2.86
CA LYS A 35 15.39 4.44 -3.51
C LYS A 35 14.86 3.27 -2.68
N ALA A 36 15.75 2.48 -2.08
CA ALA A 36 15.36 1.39 -1.19
C ALA A 36 14.64 1.88 0.08
N ASP A 37 15.06 3.02 0.63
CA ASP A 37 14.41 3.63 1.80
C ASP A 37 13.03 4.20 1.45
N GLU A 38 12.90 4.88 0.31
CA GLU A 38 11.60 5.36 -0.20
C GLU A 38 10.62 4.20 -0.41
N ASP A 39 11.06 3.11 -1.02
CA ASP A 39 10.24 1.91 -1.25
C ASP A 39 9.79 1.26 0.07
N ARG A 40 10.66 1.27 1.10
CA ARG A 40 10.31 0.79 2.45
C ARG A 40 9.27 1.68 3.13
N GLU A 41 9.44 3.00 3.05
CA GLU A 41 8.48 3.95 3.63
C GLU A 41 7.10 3.83 2.97
N TRP A 42 7.05 3.74 1.65
CA TRP A 42 5.82 3.50 0.91
C TRP A 42 5.12 2.23 1.37
N LYS A 43 5.87 1.14 1.47
CA LYS A 43 5.33 -0.14 1.93
C LYS A 43 4.84 -0.07 3.38
N ASN A 44 5.57 0.62 4.25
CA ASN A 44 5.21 0.78 5.66
C ASN A 44 3.92 1.60 5.84
N ARG A 45 3.72 2.68 5.06
CA ARG A 45 2.48 3.47 5.08
C ARG A 45 1.27 2.63 4.65
N LYS A 46 1.37 1.91 3.55
CA LYS A 46 0.32 0.98 3.09
C LYS A 46 0.03 -0.11 4.11
N LEU A 47 1.07 -0.67 4.71
CA LEU A 47 0.96 -1.68 5.74
C LEU A 47 0.27 -1.13 7.00
N PHE A 48 0.54 0.11 7.37
CA PHE A 48 -0.13 0.77 8.49
C PHE A 48 -1.64 0.91 8.24
N VAL A 49 -2.04 1.41 7.08
CA VAL A 49 -3.46 1.51 6.68
C VAL A 49 -4.13 0.13 6.73
N PHE A 50 -3.52 -0.87 6.10
CA PHE A 50 -4.03 -2.23 6.10
C PHE A 50 -4.19 -2.82 7.51
N LYS A 51 -3.17 -2.71 8.36
CA LYS A 51 -3.20 -3.21 9.75
C LYS A 51 -4.28 -2.51 10.58
N THR A 52 -4.45 -1.19 10.40
CA THR A 52 -5.47 -0.42 11.09
C THR A 52 -6.87 -0.89 10.69
N LEU A 53 -7.13 -1.12 9.41
CA LEU A 53 -8.40 -1.67 8.93
C LEU A 53 -8.63 -3.09 9.44
N MET A 54 -7.62 -3.95 9.40
CA MET A 54 -7.71 -5.33 9.87
C MET A 54 -7.98 -5.42 11.37
N SER A 55 -7.34 -4.60 12.19
CA SER A 55 -7.52 -4.60 13.65
C SER A 55 -8.89 -4.06 14.08
N ASN A 56 -9.43 -3.09 13.34
CA ASN A 56 -10.70 -2.44 13.67
C ASN A 56 -11.89 -2.93 12.81
N ARG A 57 -11.75 -4.04 12.07
CA ARG A 57 -12.79 -4.53 11.14
C ARG A 57 -14.13 -4.88 11.79
N SER A 58 -14.15 -5.16 13.09
CA SER A 58 -15.36 -5.40 13.87
C SER A 58 -15.99 -4.11 14.45
N THR A 59 -15.21 -3.02 14.51
CA THR A 59 -15.62 -1.73 15.10
C THR A 59 -15.54 -0.61 14.05
N ARG A 60 -16.41 -0.68 13.03
CA ARG A 60 -16.36 0.18 11.83
C ARG A 60 -16.62 1.66 12.10
N LEU A 61 -17.22 2.02 13.24
CA LEU A 61 -17.43 3.39 13.67
C LEU A 61 -16.24 3.97 14.45
N ASN A 62 -15.18 3.18 14.65
CA ASN A 62 -13.96 3.66 15.29
C ASN A 62 -13.32 4.74 14.39
N PRO A 63 -12.97 5.93 14.92
CA PRO A 63 -12.33 6.99 14.16
C PRO A 63 -11.06 6.55 13.43
N ALA A 64 -10.26 5.66 14.03
CA ALA A 64 -9.07 5.11 13.38
C ALA A 64 -9.40 4.27 12.13
N PHE A 65 -10.52 3.52 12.15
CA PHE A 65 -10.98 2.77 10.99
C PHE A 65 -11.41 3.70 9.85
N VAL A 66 -12.20 4.73 10.16
CA VAL A 66 -12.65 5.72 9.17
C VAL A 66 -11.47 6.48 8.58
N GLN A 67 -10.54 6.91 9.42
CA GLN A 67 -9.30 7.57 8.96
C GLN A 67 -8.49 6.67 8.02
N ALA A 68 -8.32 5.40 8.37
CA ALA A 68 -7.59 4.45 7.53
C ALA A 68 -8.29 4.19 6.18
N LEU A 69 -9.64 4.18 6.13
CA LEU A 69 -10.38 4.12 4.87
C LEU A 69 -10.10 5.33 3.98
N ASN A 70 -10.08 6.54 4.54
CA ASN A 70 -9.79 7.77 3.81
C ASN A 70 -8.34 7.85 3.31
N MET A 71 -7.42 7.11 3.93
CA MET A 71 -6.02 7.04 3.49
C MET A 71 -5.81 6.13 2.27
N ILE A 72 -6.79 5.30 1.90
CA ILE A 72 -6.66 4.39 0.75
C ILE A 72 -6.38 5.16 -0.54
N ASP A 73 -7.09 6.25 -0.79
CA ASP A 73 -6.94 7.06 -2.02
C ASP A 73 -5.57 7.78 -2.09
N ILE A 74 -4.91 7.96 -0.95
CA ILE A 74 -3.61 8.62 -0.84
C ILE A 74 -2.47 7.60 -0.96
N GLU A 75 -2.59 6.45 -0.30
CA GLU A 75 -1.50 5.49 -0.17
C GLU A 75 -1.48 4.42 -1.28
N PHE A 76 -2.61 4.08 -1.89
CA PHE A 76 -2.70 3.06 -2.94
C PHE A 76 -2.95 3.70 -4.31
N THR A 77 -1.93 4.37 -4.86
CA THR A 77 -2.03 5.16 -6.10
C THR A 77 -1.45 4.50 -7.34
N ALA A 78 -0.74 3.37 -7.20
CA ALA A 78 -0.11 2.69 -8.32
C ALA A 78 -1.14 2.09 -9.30
N ALA A 79 -0.82 2.07 -10.58
CA ALA A 79 -1.68 1.47 -11.61
C ALA A 79 -2.02 -0.01 -11.32
N SER A 80 -1.10 -0.74 -10.69
CA SER A 80 -1.30 -2.14 -10.25
C SER A 80 -2.31 -2.28 -9.11
N GLU A 81 -2.71 -1.18 -8.47
CA GLU A 81 -3.61 -1.14 -7.30
C GLU A 81 -5.05 -0.76 -7.67
N LYS A 82 -5.35 -0.64 -8.96
CA LYS A 82 -6.70 -0.32 -9.46
C LYS A 82 -7.78 -1.22 -8.84
N GLY A 83 -7.48 -2.51 -8.66
CA GLY A 83 -8.43 -3.44 -8.04
C GLY A 83 -8.77 -3.11 -6.58
N ILE A 84 -7.87 -2.45 -5.84
CA ILE A 84 -8.09 -1.95 -4.47
C ILE A 84 -9.03 -0.74 -4.53
N HIS A 85 -8.76 0.21 -5.43
CA HIS A 85 -9.64 1.37 -5.64
C HIS A 85 -11.06 0.97 -6.06
N ASP A 86 -11.19 0.00 -6.95
CA ASP A 86 -12.51 -0.48 -7.39
C ASP A 86 -13.28 -1.13 -6.22
N ALA A 87 -12.59 -1.86 -5.36
CA ALA A 87 -13.20 -2.44 -4.16
C ALA A 87 -13.55 -1.37 -3.11
N TRP A 88 -12.69 -0.37 -2.95
CA TRP A 88 -12.92 0.77 -2.07
C TRP A 88 -14.13 1.59 -2.53
N LYS A 89 -14.23 1.94 -3.81
CA LYS A 89 -15.38 2.66 -4.38
C LYS A 89 -16.69 1.93 -4.14
N LYS A 90 -16.73 0.61 -4.35
CA LYS A 90 -17.93 -0.20 -4.08
C LYS A 90 -18.36 -0.13 -2.60
N LEU A 91 -17.39 -0.15 -1.69
CA LEU A 91 -17.65 -0.03 -0.25
C LEU A 91 -18.12 1.38 0.11
N LEU A 92 -17.51 2.41 -0.47
CA LEU A 92 -17.88 3.82 -0.28
C LEU A 92 -19.29 4.11 -0.81
N ASP A 93 -19.61 3.65 -2.01
CA ASP A 93 -20.96 3.78 -2.61
C ASP A 93 -22.00 3.14 -1.70
N TYR A 94 -21.69 1.95 -1.19
CA TYR A 94 -22.57 1.26 -0.24
C TYR A 94 -22.80 2.07 1.05
N TYR A 95 -21.75 2.67 1.63
CA TYR A 95 -21.91 3.51 2.82
C TYR A 95 -22.68 4.81 2.54
N ASN A 96 -22.50 5.40 1.36
CA ASN A 96 -23.23 6.59 0.93
C ASN A 96 -24.73 6.27 0.74
N ASP A 97 -25.05 5.17 0.07
CA ASP A 97 -26.43 4.70 -0.13
C ASP A 97 -27.10 4.43 1.23
N TRP A 98 -26.37 3.80 2.16
CA TRP A 98 -26.88 3.57 3.52
C TRP A 98 -27.10 4.87 4.29
N GLY A 99 -26.19 5.84 4.16
CA GLY A 99 -26.30 7.16 4.78
C GLY A 99 -27.52 7.95 4.31
N GLY A 100 -27.92 7.76 3.05
CA GLY A 100 -29.09 8.41 2.45
C GLY A 100 -30.45 7.77 2.80
N LYS A 101 -30.47 6.56 3.38
CA LYS A 101 -31.74 5.87 3.75
C LYS A 101 -32.40 6.48 4.97
N THR A 102 -33.75 6.52 4.97
CA THR A 102 -34.53 6.90 6.16
C THR A 102 -34.41 5.86 7.27
N PRO A 103 -34.71 6.24 8.55
CA PRO A 103 -34.71 5.30 9.68
C PRO A 103 -35.63 4.07 9.48
N GLU A 104 -36.76 4.26 8.81
CA GLU A 104 -37.70 3.20 8.48
C GLU A 104 -37.14 2.21 7.47
N GLN A 105 -36.48 2.73 6.40
CA GLN A 105 -35.83 1.90 5.39
C GLN A 105 -34.67 1.10 5.98
N ARG A 106 -33.93 1.65 6.95
CA ARG A 106 -32.82 0.95 7.62
C ARG A 106 -33.30 -0.22 8.48
N LYS A 107 -34.46 -0.10 9.11
CA LYS A 107 -35.02 -1.18 9.97
C LYS A 107 -35.42 -2.43 9.20
N VAL A 108 -35.88 -2.27 7.97
CA VAL A 108 -36.28 -3.41 7.11
C VAL A 108 -35.09 -4.21 6.62
N ASP A 109 -33.93 -3.56 6.43
CA ASP A 109 -32.75 -4.12 5.77
C ASP A 109 -31.57 -4.44 6.72
N GLU A 110 -31.74 -4.33 8.04
CA GLU A 110 -30.64 -4.29 9.03
C GLU A 110 -29.70 -5.50 8.95
N ASN A 111 -30.22 -6.72 8.83
CA ASN A 111 -29.40 -7.92 8.74
C ASN A 111 -28.74 -8.10 7.37
N TRP A 112 -29.43 -7.74 6.30
CA TRP A 112 -28.93 -7.88 4.94
C TRP A 112 -27.79 -6.89 4.64
N ASP A 113 -27.93 -5.67 5.12
CA ASP A 113 -26.97 -4.59 4.92
C ASP A 113 -25.65 -4.83 5.65
N PHE A 114 -25.70 -5.39 6.87
CA PHE A 114 -24.48 -5.70 7.62
C PHE A 114 -23.65 -6.78 6.91
N GLU A 115 -24.29 -7.81 6.38
CA GLU A 115 -23.60 -8.91 5.69
C GLU A 115 -22.96 -8.44 4.38
N ARG A 116 -23.66 -7.59 3.63
CA ARG A 116 -23.14 -7.00 2.40
C ARG A 116 -21.94 -6.09 2.67
N ALA A 117 -22.04 -5.18 3.63
CA ALA A 117 -20.92 -4.33 4.04
C ALA A 117 -19.69 -5.15 4.47
N THR A 118 -19.92 -6.23 5.21
CA THR A 118 -18.87 -7.16 5.65
C THR A 118 -18.22 -7.87 4.45
N SER A 119 -19.01 -8.26 3.46
CA SER A 119 -18.50 -8.90 2.25
C SER A 119 -17.65 -7.96 1.39
N LEU A 120 -18.08 -6.70 1.24
CA LEU A 120 -17.32 -5.67 0.52
C LEU A 120 -16.02 -5.30 1.24
N LEU A 121 -16.07 -5.14 2.55
CA LEU A 121 -14.88 -4.89 3.36
C LEU A 121 -13.89 -6.05 3.29
N ALA A 122 -14.37 -7.29 3.38
CA ALA A 122 -13.51 -8.47 3.25
C ALA A 122 -12.84 -8.54 1.86
N GLU A 123 -13.58 -8.20 0.80
CA GLU A 123 -13.01 -8.14 -0.56
C GLU A 123 -11.89 -7.09 -0.65
N LEU A 124 -12.10 -5.90 -0.11
CA LEU A 124 -11.09 -4.84 -0.05
C LEU A 124 -9.83 -5.31 0.70
N LEU A 125 -10.02 -5.88 1.90
CA LEU A 125 -8.90 -6.34 2.74
C LEU A 125 -8.11 -7.50 2.11
N VAL A 126 -8.78 -8.42 1.40
CA VAL A 126 -8.09 -9.49 0.65
C VAL A 126 -7.22 -8.90 -0.44
N LYS A 127 -7.73 -7.93 -1.23
CA LYS A 127 -6.98 -7.29 -2.31
C LYS A 127 -5.79 -6.50 -1.77
N MET A 128 -5.97 -5.73 -0.70
CA MET A 128 -4.89 -5.01 -0.03
C MET A 128 -3.84 -5.96 0.53
N GLY A 129 -4.26 -7.04 1.21
CA GLY A 129 -3.37 -8.05 1.74
C GLY A 129 -2.52 -8.67 0.63
N LYS A 130 -3.14 -9.09 -0.48
CA LYS A 130 -2.43 -9.67 -1.62
C LYS A 130 -1.37 -8.74 -2.19
N GLN A 131 -1.68 -7.45 -2.32
CA GLN A 131 -0.72 -6.43 -2.80
C GLN A 131 0.47 -6.27 -1.84
N LEU A 132 0.26 -6.47 -0.55
CA LEU A 132 1.29 -6.37 0.49
C LEU A 132 2.04 -7.69 0.73
N GLY A 133 1.70 -8.75 -0.01
CA GLY A 133 2.34 -10.07 0.10
C GLY A 133 1.71 -11.00 1.14
N TYR A 134 0.47 -10.71 1.58
CA TYR A 134 -0.31 -11.60 2.45
C TYR A 134 -1.36 -12.35 1.64
N ASP A 135 -1.58 -13.60 1.98
CA ASP A 135 -2.65 -14.43 1.42
C ASP A 135 -3.69 -14.73 2.51
N PHE A 136 -4.79 -14.00 2.48
CA PHE A 136 -5.89 -14.17 3.44
C PHE A 136 -7.11 -14.78 2.76
N ASP A 137 -7.71 -15.76 3.40
CA ASP A 137 -9.02 -16.29 3.02
C ASP A 137 -10.11 -15.26 3.33
N LYS A 138 -10.93 -14.94 2.33
CA LYS A 138 -12.07 -14.03 2.45
C LYS A 138 -13.07 -14.48 3.52
N VAL A 139 -13.31 -15.79 3.64
CA VAL A 139 -14.23 -16.35 4.63
C VAL A 139 -13.71 -16.14 6.05
N TYR A 140 -12.40 -16.31 6.24
CA TYR A 140 -11.77 -16.03 7.53
C TYR A 140 -11.91 -14.55 7.94
N ILE A 141 -11.66 -13.62 7.02
CA ILE A 141 -11.83 -12.18 7.30
C ILE A 141 -13.29 -11.86 7.64
N LYS A 142 -14.26 -12.39 6.88
CA LYS A 142 -15.70 -12.22 7.15
C LYS A 142 -16.07 -12.68 8.55
N LYS A 143 -15.71 -13.90 8.92
CA LYS A 143 -16.01 -14.47 10.26
C LYS A 143 -15.42 -13.61 11.39
N ALA A 144 -14.25 -13.08 11.20
CA ALA A 144 -13.59 -12.26 12.20
C ALA A 144 -14.20 -10.84 12.35
N CYS A 145 -15.03 -10.37 11.38
CA CYS A 145 -15.81 -9.15 11.50
C CYS A 145 -17.01 -9.31 12.46
N PHE A 146 -17.45 -10.55 12.71
CA PHE A 146 -18.58 -10.87 13.60
C PHE A 146 -18.15 -11.19 15.05
N ARG A 147 -16.85 -11.17 15.35
CA ARG A 147 -16.38 -11.49 16.69
C ARG A 147 -16.77 -10.34 17.64
N LYS A 148 -17.87 -10.55 18.38
CA LYS A 148 -18.21 -9.70 19.51
C LYS A 148 -17.06 -9.81 20.53
N GLY A 149 -16.45 -8.68 20.85
CA GLY A 149 -15.54 -8.58 21.97
C GLY A 149 -16.27 -8.78 23.28
#